data_ddae73ee1c885dc52ed01d1987f6db2f
#
_entry.id   ddae73ee1c885dc52ed01d1987f6db2f
#
_cell.length_a   1.000
_cell.length_b   1.000
_cell.length_c   1.000
_cell.angle_alpha   90.00
_cell.angle_beta   90.00
_cell.angle_gamma   90.00
#
_symmetry.space_group_name_H-M   'P 1'
#
loop_
_entity.id
_entity.type
_entity.pdbx_description
1 polymer ?
#
loop_
_entity_poly.entity_id
_entity_poly.type
_entity_poly.pdbx_seq_one_letter_code
_entity_poly.pdbx_strand_id
1 'polypeptide(L)'
;MENRNKIDMFHFTRLDPKYTGLPVSIFVEEKCSGNKEPRIIASLKPGCIDIPAAVDIFYKNEPYDIFGEGLDSEYYKQIAAWIELNKSVLLSHWNFEISSIDLFKQIKKL
;
A
#
# COMPACT_ATOMS: atom_id res chain seq x y z
N MET A 1 17.51 12.92 2.65
CA MET A 1 16.06 13.10 2.73
C MET A 1 15.41 12.43 1.54
N GLU A 2 14.41 11.63 1.79
CA GLU A 2 13.72 10.94 0.72
C GLU A 2 12.87 11.90 -0.08
N ASN A 3 12.97 11.84 -1.39
CA ASN A 3 12.14 12.62 -2.29
C ASN A 3 11.00 11.74 -2.79
N ARG A 4 9.78 12.09 -2.44
CA ARG A 4 8.59 11.36 -2.83
C ARG A 4 8.44 11.17 -4.34
N ASN A 5 8.96 12.10 -5.15
CA ASN A 5 8.92 12.01 -6.61
C ASN A 5 9.88 10.96 -7.18
N LYS A 6 10.70 10.35 -6.33
CA LYS A 6 11.67 9.35 -6.74
C LYS A 6 11.32 7.97 -6.17
N ILE A 7 10.06 7.58 -6.26
CA ILE A 7 9.61 6.26 -5.81
C ILE A 7 10.30 5.20 -6.65
N ASP A 8 10.97 4.27 -5.98
CA ASP A 8 11.61 3.14 -6.63
C ASP A 8 10.58 2.03 -6.81
N MET A 9 10.02 1.94 -8.00
CA MET A 9 8.95 0.99 -8.29
C MET A 9 9.41 -0.47 -8.32
N PHE A 10 10.72 -0.72 -8.31
CA PHE A 10 11.23 -2.09 -8.21
C PHE A 10 10.97 -2.72 -6.84
N HIS A 11 10.72 -1.89 -5.83
CA HIS A 11 10.46 -2.35 -4.48
C HIS A 11 8.98 -2.30 -4.11
N PHE A 12 8.13 -2.09 -5.09
CA PHE A 12 6.68 -2.03 -4.88
C PHE A 12 5.97 -3.07 -5.72
N THR A 13 4.93 -3.66 -5.15
CA THR A 13 4.03 -4.56 -5.86
C THR A 13 2.69 -3.87 -6.03
N ARG A 14 2.24 -3.74 -7.26
CA ARG A 14 0.95 -3.13 -7.56
C ARG A 14 -0.17 -4.14 -7.39
N LEU A 15 -1.17 -3.78 -6.62
CA LEU A 15 -2.39 -4.56 -6.45
C LEU A 15 -3.56 -3.78 -7.01
N ASP A 16 -4.12 -4.27 -8.10
CA ASP A 16 -5.26 -3.64 -8.77
C ASP A 16 -6.56 -3.94 -8.03
N PRO A 17 -7.64 -3.18 -8.30
CA PRO A 17 -8.93 -3.37 -7.64
C PRO A 17 -9.47 -4.80 -7.68
N LYS A 18 -9.17 -5.54 -8.73
CA LYS A 18 -9.64 -6.93 -8.84
C LYS A 18 -9.07 -7.85 -7.76
N TYR A 19 -7.92 -7.47 -7.17
CA TYR A 19 -7.30 -8.24 -6.09
C TYR A 19 -7.69 -7.73 -4.71
N THR A 20 -7.96 -6.44 -4.58
CA THR A 20 -8.17 -5.82 -3.28
C THR A 20 -9.64 -5.56 -2.97
N GLY A 21 -10.45 -5.33 -3.99
CA GLY A 21 -11.83 -4.84 -3.81
C GLY A 21 -11.90 -3.35 -3.55
N LEU A 22 -10.76 -2.66 -3.57
CA LEU A 22 -10.71 -1.20 -3.39
C LEU A 22 -10.92 -0.50 -4.72
N PRO A 23 -11.35 0.77 -4.72
CA PRO A 23 -11.68 1.47 -5.97
C PRO A 23 -10.50 1.83 -6.85
N VAL A 24 -9.29 1.91 -6.29
CA VAL A 24 -8.08 2.24 -7.05
C VAL A 24 -6.92 1.36 -6.62
N SER A 25 -5.82 1.40 -7.38
CA SER A 25 -4.66 0.54 -7.12
C SER A 25 -3.93 0.90 -5.84
N ILE A 26 -3.41 -0.12 -5.19
CA ILE A 26 -2.56 -0.02 -4.00
C ILE A 26 -1.17 -0.53 -4.37
N PHE A 27 -0.14 0.16 -3.91
CA PHE A 27 1.26 -0.25 -4.11
C PHE A 27 1.84 -0.68 -2.77
N VAL A 28 2.22 -1.94 -2.67
CA VAL A 28 2.74 -2.54 -1.43
C VAL A 28 4.25 -2.53 -1.48
N GLU A 29 4.88 -1.96 -0.47
CA GLU A 29 6.32 -1.78 -0.41
C GLU A 29 7.03 -2.94 0.26
N GLU A 30 8.25 -3.25 -0.21
CA GLU A 30 9.17 -4.16 0.45
C GLU A 30 10.22 -3.39 1.24
N LYS A 31 10.77 -4.04 2.27
CA LYS A 31 11.71 -3.42 3.21
C LYS A 31 12.98 -2.89 2.52
N CYS A 32 13.39 -3.48 1.42
CA CYS A 32 14.60 -3.08 0.70
C CYS A 32 14.50 -1.72 0.01
N SER A 33 13.35 -1.08 0.03
CA SER A 33 13.18 0.25 -0.55
C SER A 33 13.92 1.37 0.21
N GLY A 34 14.47 1.05 1.40
CA GLY A 34 15.15 2.03 2.23
C GLY A 34 14.25 2.65 3.29
N ASN A 35 12.96 2.42 3.22
CA ASN A 35 12.04 2.86 4.25
C ASN A 35 12.15 1.93 5.47
N LYS A 36 12.01 2.49 6.66
CA LYS A 36 12.16 1.73 7.91
C LYS A 36 10.86 1.21 8.48
N GLU A 37 9.74 1.69 7.98
CA GLU A 37 8.43 1.28 8.47
C GLU A 37 7.56 0.78 7.33
N PRO A 38 6.75 -0.25 7.57
CA PRO A 38 5.87 -0.78 6.53
C PRO A 38 4.84 0.25 6.10
N ARG A 39 4.71 0.44 4.80
CA ARG A 39 3.72 1.35 4.23
C ARG A 39 3.12 0.78 2.96
N ILE A 40 1.96 1.29 2.62
CA ILE A 40 1.39 1.15 1.28
C ILE A 40 1.24 2.55 0.69
N ILE A 41 1.16 2.62 -0.63
CA ILE A 41 0.84 3.86 -1.33
C ILE A 41 -0.50 3.64 -2.01
N ALA A 42 -1.47 4.49 -1.67
CA ALA A 42 -2.80 4.45 -2.27
C ALA A 42 -2.87 5.48 -3.39
N SER A 43 -3.11 5.02 -4.61
CA SER A 43 -3.36 5.92 -5.73
C SER A 43 -4.71 6.59 -5.54
N LEU A 44 -4.83 7.85 -5.94
CA LEU A 44 -6.11 8.57 -5.93
C LEU A 44 -6.70 8.67 -7.34
N LYS A 45 -6.00 8.09 -8.33
CA LYS A 45 -6.46 8.04 -9.73
C LYS A 45 -6.40 6.61 -10.24
N PRO A 46 -7.38 6.18 -11.04
CA PRO A 46 -7.36 4.84 -11.61
C PRO A 46 -6.20 4.65 -12.59
N GLY A 47 -5.68 3.43 -12.66
CA GLY A 47 -4.83 2.97 -13.74
C GLY A 47 -3.34 3.18 -13.60
N CYS A 48 -2.87 4.18 -12.88
CA CYS A 48 -1.43 4.42 -12.74
C CYS A 48 -1.13 5.17 -11.45
N ILE A 49 0.15 5.15 -11.06
CA ILE A 49 0.57 5.97 -9.93
C ILE A 49 0.82 7.39 -10.43
N ASP A 50 0.23 8.34 -9.74
CA ASP A 50 0.46 9.76 -9.95
C ASP A 50 0.91 10.31 -8.60
N ILE A 51 2.18 10.65 -8.49
CA ILE A 51 2.76 11.04 -7.20
C ILE A 51 2.00 12.18 -6.53
N PRO A 52 1.59 13.25 -7.25
CA PRO A 52 0.77 14.29 -6.63
C PRO A 52 -0.63 13.84 -6.20
N ALA A 53 -1.10 12.72 -6.75
CA ALA A 53 -2.43 12.18 -6.44
C ALA A 53 -2.33 10.80 -5.78
N ALA A 54 -1.36 10.65 -4.90
CA ALA A 54 -1.16 9.42 -4.13
C ALA A 54 -0.87 9.75 -2.68
N VAL A 55 -1.23 8.87 -1.77
CA VAL A 55 -0.96 9.05 -0.35
C VAL A 55 -0.22 7.85 0.20
N ASP A 56 0.70 8.11 1.14
CA ASP A 56 1.45 7.08 1.84
C ASP A 56 0.70 6.75 3.13
N ILE A 57 0.49 5.47 3.40
CA ILE A 57 -0.16 5.02 4.62
C ILE A 57 0.77 4.06 5.34
N PHE A 58 1.25 4.49 6.52
CA PHE A 58 2.11 3.68 7.37
C PHE A 58 1.22 2.92 8.33
N TYR A 59 1.22 1.60 8.23
CA TYR A 59 0.20 0.77 8.88
C TYR A 59 0.72 -0.07 10.05
N LYS A 60 1.92 0.23 10.55
CA LYS A 60 2.49 -0.53 11.67
C LYS A 60 1.66 -0.39 12.93
N ASN A 61 1.24 0.82 13.25
CA ASN A 61 0.49 1.13 14.47
C ASN A 61 -0.78 1.89 14.15
N GLU A 62 -1.81 1.69 14.96
CA GLU A 62 -3.04 2.46 14.86
C GLU A 62 -3.03 3.63 15.83
N PRO A 63 -3.56 4.81 15.44
CA PRO A 63 -4.07 5.12 14.10
C PRO A 63 -2.95 5.15 13.07
N TYR A 64 -3.27 4.81 11.82
CA TYR A 64 -2.27 4.79 10.76
C TYR A 64 -1.83 6.21 10.43
N ASP A 65 -0.52 6.38 10.18
CA ASP A 65 0.02 7.67 9.77
C ASP A 65 -0.16 7.83 8.26
N ILE A 66 -0.73 8.97 7.86
CA ILE A 66 -1.04 9.26 6.46
C ILE A 66 -0.26 10.48 6.03
N PHE A 67 0.46 10.36 4.91
CA PHE A 67 1.21 11.47 4.30
C PHE A 67 0.70 11.69 2.89
N GLY A 68 0.25 12.90 2.62
CA GLY A 68 -0.33 13.29 1.35
C GLY A 68 -1.71 13.88 1.54
N GLU A 69 -2.30 14.35 0.46
CA GLU A 69 -3.59 15.03 0.48
C GLU A 69 -4.57 14.36 -0.47
N GLY A 70 -5.85 14.60 -0.25
CA GLY A 70 -6.89 14.16 -1.17
C GLY A 70 -7.55 12.83 -0.83
N LEU A 71 -7.13 12.20 0.26
CA LEU A 71 -7.76 10.95 0.70
C LEU A 71 -9.03 11.26 1.47
N ASP A 72 -10.19 10.92 0.91
CA ASP A 72 -11.44 11.14 1.63
C ASP A 72 -11.67 10.07 2.71
N SER A 73 -12.53 10.39 3.66
CA SER A 73 -12.74 9.53 4.83
C SER A 73 -13.36 8.18 4.46
N GLU A 74 -14.21 8.13 3.44
CA GLU A 74 -14.87 6.90 3.04
C GLU A 74 -13.87 5.93 2.40
N TYR A 75 -13.01 6.46 1.53
CA TYR A 75 -11.95 5.66 0.93
C TYR A 75 -10.96 5.20 1.99
N TYR A 76 -10.59 6.08 2.93
CA TYR A 76 -9.70 5.70 4.03
C TYR A 76 -10.28 4.53 4.83
N LYS A 77 -11.57 4.57 5.14
CA LYS A 77 -12.22 3.48 5.89
C LYS A 77 -12.10 2.15 5.14
N GLN A 78 -12.29 2.17 3.84
CA GLN A 78 -12.15 0.97 3.02
C GLN A 78 -10.72 0.45 3.04
N ILE A 79 -9.75 1.35 2.88
CA ILE A 79 -8.32 0.97 2.92
C ILE A 79 -7.96 0.40 4.28
N ALA A 80 -8.38 1.04 5.37
CA ALA A 80 -8.10 0.58 6.71
C ALA A 80 -8.68 -0.82 6.97
N ALA A 81 -9.91 -1.05 6.52
CA ALA A 81 -10.54 -2.36 6.64
C ALA A 81 -9.77 -3.42 5.85
N TRP A 82 -9.31 -3.07 4.65
CA TRP A 82 -8.52 -3.98 3.83
C TRP A 82 -7.16 -4.28 4.47
N ILE A 83 -6.51 -3.28 5.05
CA ILE A 83 -5.24 -3.48 5.77
C ILE A 83 -5.46 -4.43 6.96
N GLU A 84 -6.50 -4.21 7.76
CA GLU A 84 -6.79 -5.08 8.90
C GLU A 84 -7.02 -6.52 8.47
N LEU A 85 -7.73 -6.72 7.37
CA LEU A 85 -7.99 -8.04 6.82
C LEU A 85 -6.70 -8.76 6.39
N ASN A 86 -5.71 -8.00 5.91
CA ASN A 86 -4.51 -8.56 5.28
C ASN A 86 -3.21 -8.23 6.01
N LYS A 87 -3.27 -7.68 7.21
CA LYS A 87 -2.10 -7.12 7.88
C LYS A 87 -0.96 -8.12 8.05
N SER A 88 -1.26 -9.35 8.44
CA SER A 88 -0.22 -10.35 8.62
C SER A 88 0.46 -10.70 7.30
N VAL A 89 -0.30 -10.79 6.22
CA VAL A 89 0.24 -11.07 4.87
C VAL A 89 1.09 -9.90 4.39
N LEU A 90 0.61 -8.68 4.61
CA LEU A 90 1.34 -7.46 4.22
C LEU A 90 2.68 -7.36 4.98
N LEU A 91 2.69 -7.65 6.27
CA LEU A 91 3.91 -7.63 7.07
C LEU A 91 4.87 -8.75 6.67
N SER A 92 4.36 -9.92 6.34
CA SER A 92 5.20 -11.01 5.84
C SER A 92 5.88 -10.64 4.53
N HIS A 93 5.15 -9.98 3.64
CA HIS A 93 5.72 -9.48 2.38
C HIS A 93 6.76 -8.39 2.65
N TRP A 94 6.46 -7.46 3.53
CA TRP A 94 7.39 -6.40 3.92
C TRP A 94 8.71 -6.98 4.43
N ASN A 95 8.65 -8.04 5.24
CA ASN A 95 9.81 -8.66 5.87
C ASN A 95 10.49 -9.74 5.02
N PHE A 96 10.13 -9.85 3.74
CA PHE A 96 10.67 -10.88 2.82
C PHE A 96 10.36 -12.32 3.22
N GLU A 97 9.36 -12.53 4.05
CA GLU A 97 8.95 -13.89 4.44
C GLU A 97 8.17 -14.58 3.33
N ILE A 98 7.53 -13.79 2.47
CA ILE A 98 6.84 -14.29 1.28
C ILE A 98 7.20 -13.42 0.08
N SER A 99 7.11 -14.00 -1.11
CA SER A 99 7.34 -13.29 -2.37
C SER A 99 6.10 -12.51 -2.81
N SER A 100 6.25 -11.69 -3.86
CA SER A 100 5.10 -11.01 -4.45
C SER A 100 4.08 -11.98 -5.04
N ILE A 101 4.55 -13.13 -5.56
CA ILE A 101 3.65 -14.17 -6.06
C ILE A 101 2.79 -14.72 -4.92
N ASP A 102 3.42 -15.00 -3.77
CA ASP A 102 2.70 -15.46 -2.60
C ASP A 102 1.74 -14.40 -2.07
N LEU A 103 2.14 -13.14 -2.14
CA LEU A 103 1.26 -12.03 -1.76
C LEU A 103 -0.04 -12.07 -2.58
N PHE A 104 0.07 -12.20 -3.90
CA PHE A 104 -1.11 -12.29 -4.76
C PHE A 104 -2.01 -13.47 -4.42
N LYS A 105 -1.42 -14.59 -4.01
CA LYS A 105 -2.19 -15.79 -3.65
C LYS A 105 -2.88 -15.68 -2.30
N GLN A 106 -2.29 -14.94 -1.36
CA GLN A 106 -2.77 -14.90 0.02
C GLN A 106 -3.61 -13.67 0.34
N ILE A 107 -3.50 -12.63 -0.48
CA ILE A 107 -4.25 -11.40 -0.23
C ILE A 107 -5.75 -11.66 -0.36
N LYS A 108 -6.51 -11.06 0.56
CA LYS A 108 -7.95 -11.23 0.58
C LYS A 108 -8.61 -9.96 0.09
N LYS A 109 -9.65 -10.14 -0.71
CA LYS A 109 -10.44 -9.05 -1.26
C LYS A 109 -11.39 -8.51 -0.21
N LEU A 110 -11.52 -7.20 -0.17
CA LEU A 110 -12.45 -6.54 0.72
C LEU A 110 -13.90 -6.79 0.32
#